data_98b05a9c00fb687e789c406cd8263d03
#
_entry.id   98b05a9c00fb687e789c406cd8263d03
#
_cell.length_a   1.000
_cell.length_b   1.000
_cell.length_c   1.000
_cell.angle_alpha   90.00
_cell.angle_beta   90.00
_cell.angle_gamma   90.00
#
_symmetry.space_group_name_H-M   'P 1'
#
loop_
_entity.id
_entity.type
_entity.pdbx_description
1 polymer ?
#
loop_
_entity_poly.entity_id
_entity_poly.type
_entity_poly.pdbx_seq_one_letter_code
_entity_poly.pdbx_strand_id
1 'polypeptide(L)'
;MDIAIIGGGAAGFMAAIMARRKKPSSKVTIFERAQKVLAKVEITGGGRCNVTNSFAAITDMKQAYPRGHKLMKRLMKTFSHEYTYRWFEQHGVPLVTQEDECVFPKAQDSHAIINCLVRQANELGVTICCRHRLVNIHKMEDGRLKLEFENGAHRVFHRTIITTGGSPNGRGLQYLAQLGHDIEPPVPSLFTFNIKDRAFCDLMGTVVEPVVTTIPGTKLRAKGPLLVTHWGVSGPAVLKLSSYAARLLAENDYKAPLAISWTGELTRQEVEENLLKLQTANPRKQVATLHPFGLPSRLWLYILSKLDIDAVKPWAEIGRKTLNRMIETLVNDQYTIAGKGAFRDEFVTCGGVSLSSVNSKTLESKVCPNLFFAGEVLDIDAITGGFNLQAAWTTGVVAGQCAAGS
;
A
#
# COMPACT_ATOMS: atom_id res chain seq x y z
N MET A 1 -2.75 35.89 1.44
CA MET A 1 -3.22 34.75 2.25
C MET A 1 -2.05 33.81 2.48
N ASP A 2 -1.82 33.41 3.75
CA ASP A 2 -0.71 32.56 4.13
C ASP A 2 -1.23 31.14 4.36
N ILE A 3 -0.60 30.16 3.72
CA ILE A 3 -1.00 28.74 3.77
C ILE A 3 0.19 27.94 4.29
N ALA A 4 -0.02 27.15 5.35
CA ALA A 4 0.95 26.20 5.87
C ALA A 4 0.67 24.80 5.33
N ILE A 5 1.70 24.10 4.90
CA ILE A 5 1.66 22.67 4.56
C ILE A 5 2.54 21.94 5.58
N ILE A 6 1.96 21.02 6.34
CA ILE A 6 2.68 20.29 7.38
C ILE A 6 3.01 18.88 6.90
N GLY A 7 4.26 18.70 6.51
CA GLY A 7 4.80 17.48 5.91
C GLY A 7 5.26 17.68 4.47
N GLY A 8 6.55 17.52 4.23
CA GLY A 8 7.21 17.67 2.93
C GLY A 8 7.26 16.38 2.13
N GLY A 9 6.18 15.56 2.17
CA GLY A 9 6.02 14.35 1.37
C GLY A 9 5.28 14.59 0.05
N ALA A 10 4.88 13.49 -0.62
CA ALA A 10 4.16 13.50 -1.90
C ALA A 10 2.91 14.39 -1.86
N ALA A 11 2.01 14.18 -0.90
CA ALA A 11 0.79 14.95 -0.74
C ALA A 11 1.07 16.43 -0.46
N GLY A 12 2.09 16.72 0.36
CA GLY A 12 2.44 18.10 0.73
C GLY A 12 2.97 18.91 -0.44
N PHE A 13 3.87 18.35 -1.25
CA PHE A 13 4.36 19.03 -2.43
C PHE A 13 3.25 19.28 -3.45
N MET A 14 2.42 18.25 -3.71
CA MET A 14 1.31 18.42 -4.65
C MET A 14 0.30 19.47 -4.13
N ALA A 15 -0.03 19.48 -2.83
CA ALA A 15 -0.90 20.48 -2.24
C ALA A 15 -0.31 21.90 -2.35
N ALA A 16 0.98 22.07 -2.07
CA ALA A 16 1.66 23.37 -2.18
C ALA A 16 1.65 23.92 -3.61
N ILE A 17 2.02 23.07 -4.58
CA ILE A 17 2.04 23.42 -6.00
C ILE A 17 0.65 23.84 -6.46
N MET A 18 -0.39 23.05 -6.11
CA MET A 18 -1.77 23.34 -6.54
C MET A 18 -2.37 24.55 -5.85
N ALA A 19 -2.03 24.81 -4.59
CA ALA A 19 -2.44 26.02 -3.88
C ALA A 19 -1.86 27.28 -4.55
N ARG A 20 -0.57 27.27 -4.89
CA ARG A 20 0.09 28.38 -5.59
C ARG A 20 -0.46 28.59 -7.00
N ARG A 21 -0.73 27.53 -7.74
CA ARG A 21 -1.35 27.63 -9.07
C ARG A 21 -2.75 28.19 -9.02
N LYS A 22 -3.56 27.79 -8.03
CA LYS A 22 -4.93 28.26 -7.83
C LYS A 22 -4.96 29.73 -7.41
N LYS A 23 -4.06 30.14 -6.50
CA LYS A 23 -3.96 31.53 -5.99
C LYS A 23 -2.51 32.01 -6.00
N PRO A 24 -2.04 32.57 -7.11
CA PRO A 24 -0.65 33.04 -7.25
C PRO A 24 -0.21 34.09 -6.22
N SER A 25 -1.14 34.84 -5.63
CA SER A 25 -0.87 35.85 -4.59
C SER A 25 -0.72 35.26 -3.17
N SER A 26 -0.99 33.95 -2.97
CA SER A 26 -0.83 33.33 -1.65
C SER A 26 0.65 33.08 -1.33
N LYS A 27 1.01 33.13 -0.04
CA LYS A 27 2.31 32.68 0.46
C LYS A 27 2.13 31.25 0.97
N VAL A 28 2.84 30.31 0.38
CA VAL A 28 2.77 28.89 0.75
C VAL A 28 4.10 28.44 1.35
N THR A 29 4.05 27.83 2.54
CA THR A 29 5.22 27.32 3.23
C THR A 29 5.02 25.84 3.57
N ILE A 30 5.94 24.99 3.13
CA ILE A 30 6.04 23.59 3.55
C ILE A 30 6.93 23.51 4.78
N PHE A 31 6.43 22.90 5.85
CA PHE A 31 7.18 22.56 7.05
C PHE A 31 7.42 21.05 7.11
N GLU A 32 8.68 20.65 7.16
CA GLU A 32 9.09 19.25 7.26
C GLU A 32 9.88 19.01 8.57
N ARG A 33 9.52 17.95 9.29
CA ARG A 33 10.20 17.58 10.53
C ARG A 33 11.64 17.12 10.33
N ALA A 34 11.89 16.43 9.23
CA ALA A 34 13.20 15.90 8.88
C ALA A 34 14.10 16.96 8.24
N GLN A 35 15.36 16.61 8.02
CA GLN A 35 16.30 17.45 7.29
C GLN A 35 16.04 17.40 5.77
N LYS A 36 15.42 16.33 5.26
CA LYS A 36 15.19 16.05 3.84
C LYS A 36 13.69 15.90 3.58
N VAL A 37 13.20 16.54 2.53
CA VAL A 37 11.84 16.36 2.02
C VAL A 37 11.77 15.13 1.10
N LEU A 38 10.55 14.63 0.82
CA LEU A 38 10.26 13.54 -0.12
C LEU A 38 10.98 12.21 0.17
N ALA A 39 11.48 11.99 1.40
CA ALA A 39 12.26 10.82 1.76
C ALA A 39 11.52 9.48 1.52
N LYS A 40 10.20 9.41 1.75
CA LYS A 40 9.42 8.21 1.43
C LYS A 40 9.29 8.00 -0.09
N VAL A 41 9.20 9.06 -0.89
CA VAL A 41 9.13 8.96 -2.36
C VAL A 41 10.42 8.33 -2.91
N GLU A 42 11.57 8.70 -2.35
CA GLU A 42 12.88 8.21 -2.77
C GLU A 42 13.00 6.68 -2.69
N ILE A 43 12.47 6.06 -1.64
CA ILE A 43 12.60 4.61 -1.41
C ILE A 43 11.48 3.79 -2.03
N THR A 44 10.38 4.41 -2.48
CA THR A 44 9.24 3.67 -3.04
C THR A 44 9.60 2.94 -4.33
N GLY A 45 8.95 1.79 -4.56
CA GLY A 45 9.18 0.99 -5.75
C GLY A 45 10.65 0.52 -5.90
N GLY A 46 11.34 0.31 -4.77
CA GLY A 46 12.76 -0.08 -4.77
C GLY A 46 13.69 1.03 -5.27
N GLY A 47 13.39 2.30 -4.95
CA GLY A 47 14.17 3.47 -5.40
C GLY A 47 13.79 3.99 -6.79
N ARG A 48 12.82 3.36 -7.47
CA ARG A 48 12.35 3.76 -8.80
C ARG A 48 11.15 4.72 -8.77
N CYS A 49 10.43 4.79 -7.66
CA CYS A 49 9.15 5.48 -7.45
C CYS A 49 8.02 4.88 -8.31
N ASN A 50 7.20 4.02 -7.73
CA ASN A 50 5.94 3.59 -8.36
C ASN A 50 4.90 4.72 -8.26
N VAL A 51 4.86 5.59 -9.27
CA VAL A 51 4.14 6.88 -9.26
C VAL A 51 2.63 6.71 -9.12
N THR A 52 2.08 5.75 -9.84
CA THR A 52 0.65 5.43 -9.89
C THR A 52 0.45 4.03 -10.47
N ASN A 53 -0.78 3.70 -10.79
CA ASN A 53 -1.20 2.47 -11.49
C ASN A 53 -2.05 2.88 -12.70
N SER A 54 -2.12 2.03 -13.73
CA SER A 54 -3.02 2.26 -14.87
C SER A 54 -4.49 2.09 -14.53
N PHE A 55 -4.79 1.40 -13.42
CA PHE A 55 -6.13 1.00 -12.99
C PHE A 55 -6.88 0.08 -13.96
N ALA A 56 -6.25 -0.43 -15.03
CA ALA A 56 -6.90 -1.29 -16.02
C ALA A 56 -7.48 -2.58 -15.40
N ALA A 57 -6.81 -3.15 -14.40
CA ALA A 57 -7.27 -4.34 -13.70
C ALA A 57 -8.23 -4.05 -12.51
N ILE A 58 -8.54 -2.77 -12.22
CA ILE A 58 -9.36 -2.38 -11.07
C ILE A 58 -10.80 -2.13 -11.50
N THR A 59 -11.67 -3.08 -11.24
CA THR A 59 -13.11 -2.97 -11.55
C THR A 59 -13.92 -2.34 -10.40
N ASP A 60 -13.46 -2.49 -9.15
CA ASP A 60 -14.02 -1.82 -7.97
C ASP A 60 -12.88 -1.17 -7.18
N MET A 61 -13.05 0.09 -6.80
CA MET A 61 -12.08 0.85 -6.01
C MET A 61 -11.72 0.18 -4.67
N LYS A 62 -12.57 -0.69 -4.12
CA LYS A 62 -12.26 -1.50 -2.95
C LYS A 62 -11.09 -2.46 -3.15
N GLN A 63 -10.86 -2.90 -4.39
CA GLN A 63 -9.73 -3.77 -4.73
C GLN A 63 -8.38 -3.06 -4.53
N ALA A 64 -8.35 -1.76 -4.84
CA ALA A 64 -7.17 -0.92 -4.67
C ALA A 64 -7.09 -0.28 -3.28
N TYR A 65 -8.22 0.21 -2.76
CA TYR A 65 -8.32 0.95 -1.50
C TYR A 65 -9.24 0.22 -0.51
N PRO A 66 -8.73 -0.69 0.32
CA PRO A 66 -9.53 -1.36 1.36
C PRO A 66 -10.21 -0.36 2.31
N ARG A 67 -9.57 0.75 2.63
CA ARG A 67 -10.10 1.91 3.38
C ARG A 67 -10.08 3.14 2.50
N GLY A 68 -11.10 3.98 2.66
CA GLY A 68 -11.23 5.24 1.89
C GLY A 68 -11.67 5.12 0.43
N HIS A 69 -12.05 3.91 -0.09
CA HIS A 69 -12.42 3.71 -1.49
C HIS A 69 -13.55 4.64 -1.99
N LYS A 70 -14.55 4.93 -1.16
CA LYS A 70 -15.66 5.84 -1.53
C LYS A 70 -15.16 7.27 -1.72
N LEU A 71 -14.26 7.71 -0.85
CA LEU A 71 -13.63 9.02 -0.95
C LEU A 71 -12.75 9.08 -2.20
N MET A 72 -11.86 8.11 -2.39
CA MET A 72 -10.99 8.05 -3.57
C MET A 72 -11.78 8.01 -4.88
N LYS A 73 -12.84 7.22 -4.99
CA LYS A 73 -13.74 7.20 -6.16
C LYS A 73 -14.32 8.58 -6.48
N ARG A 74 -14.61 9.40 -5.45
CA ARG A 74 -15.09 10.76 -5.62
C ARG A 74 -13.99 11.69 -6.06
N LEU A 75 -12.85 11.69 -5.36
CA LEU A 75 -11.77 12.65 -5.58
C LEU A 75 -11.03 12.43 -6.90
N MET A 76 -10.93 11.18 -7.35
CA MET A 76 -10.35 10.84 -8.66
C MET A 76 -11.14 11.41 -9.85
N LYS A 77 -12.39 11.87 -9.66
CA LYS A 77 -13.09 12.66 -10.67
C LYS A 77 -12.45 14.03 -10.89
N THR A 78 -11.75 14.56 -9.87
CA THR A 78 -11.02 15.83 -9.94
C THR A 78 -9.58 15.62 -10.42
N PHE A 79 -8.91 14.59 -9.90
CA PHE A 79 -7.53 14.26 -10.26
C PHE A 79 -7.31 12.75 -10.26
N SER A 80 -7.44 12.12 -11.42
CA SER A 80 -7.29 10.68 -11.64
C SER A 80 -5.82 10.27 -11.85
N HIS A 81 -5.58 8.97 -11.99
CA HIS A 81 -4.29 8.42 -12.42
C HIS A 81 -3.87 8.94 -13.81
N GLU A 82 -4.81 9.12 -14.74
CA GLU A 82 -4.53 9.71 -16.05
C GLU A 82 -4.08 11.17 -15.95
N TYR A 83 -4.67 11.95 -15.02
CA TYR A 83 -4.20 13.31 -14.74
C TYR A 83 -2.82 13.29 -14.09
N THR A 84 -2.53 12.33 -13.19
CA THR A 84 -1.20 12.14 -12.62
C THR A 84 -0.18 11.85 -13.71
N TYR A 85 -0.49 10.91 -14.60
CA TYR A 85 0.39 10.56 -15.73
C TYR A 85 0.71 11.79 -16.58
N ARG A 86 -0.32 12.47 -17.07
CA ARG A 86 -0.19 13.69 -17.89
C ARG A 86 0.54 14.81 -17.17
N TRP A 87 0.29 14.97 -15.86
CA TRP A 87 0.92 16.03 -15.08
C TRP A 87 2.43 15.84 -15.04
N PHE A 88 2.93 14.66 -14.73
CA PHE A 88 4.37 14.40 -14.69
C PHE A 88 5.02 14.51 -16.07
N GLU A 89 4.39 14.00 -17.12
CA GLU A 89 4.91 14.13 -18.50
C GLU A 89 5.01 15.59 -18.95
N GLN A 90 3.99 16.40 -18.70
CA GLN A 90 3.98 17.83 -19.00
C GLN A 90 5.05 18.61 -18.22
N HIS A 91 5.53 18.06 -17.09
CA HIS A 91 6.61 18.67 -16.31
C HIS A 91 7.96 18.00 -16.54
N GLY A 92 8.12 17.30 -17.67
CA GLY A 92 9.40 16.77 -18.13
C GLY A 92 9.82 15.46 -17.49
N VAL A 93 8.88 14.67 -16.96
CA VAL A 93 9.15 13.33 -16.46
C VAL A 93 8.39 12.30 -17.31
N PRO A 94 9.01 11.71 -18.33
CA PRO A 94 8.42 10.61 -19.08
C PRO A 94 8.13 9.41 -18.18
N LEU A 95 6.95 8.82 -18.33
CA LEU A 95 6.49 7.67 -17.57
C LEU A 95 6.37 6.42 -18.45
N VAL A 96 6.36 5.26 -17.83
CA VAL A 96 6.14 3.96 -18.47
C VAL A 96 5.24 3.10 -17.60
N THR A 97 4.25 2.46 -18.20
CA THR A 97 3.42 1.44 -17.56
C THR A 97 4.07 0.07 -17.79
N GLN A 98 4.28 -0.70 -16.73
CA GLN A 98 4.82 -2.05 -16.77
C GLN A 98 3.68 -3.08 -16.96
N GLU A 99 4.02 -4.35 -17.22
CA GLU A 99 3.05 -5.44 -17.45
C GLU A 99 2.13 -5.69 -16.24
N ASP A 100 2.60 -5.36 -15.03
CA ASP A 100 1.83 -5.43 -13.78
C ASP A 100 0.97 -4.18 -13.51
N GLU A 101 0.78 -3.34 -14.52
CA GLU A 101 0.02 -2.09 -14.48
C GLU A 101 0.62 -0.99 -13.60
N CYS A 102 1.79 -1.22 -13.00
CA CYS A 102 2.52 -0.22 -12.23
C CYS A 102 3.16 0.83 -13.15
N VAL A 103 3.10 2.09 -12.74
CA VAL A 103 3.65 3.21 -13.52
C VAL A 103 4.89 3.77 -12.85
N PHE A 104 5.99 3.80 -13.60
CA PHE A 104 7.29 4.29 -13.15
C PHE A 104 7.82 5.43 -14.04
N PRO A 105 8.75 6.27 -13.54
CA PRO A 105 9.55 7.10 -14.42
C PRO A 105 10.30 6.22 -15.42
N LYS A 106 10.35 6.64 -16.68
CA LYS A 106 11.13 5.92 -17.71
C LYS A 106 12.62 5.80 -17.36
N ALA A 107 13.13 6.76 -16.58
CA ALA A 107 14.49 6.73 -16.05
C ALA A 107 14.72 5.64 -14.98
N GLN A 108 13.67 4.99 -14.47
CA GLN A 108 13.74 4.00 -13.38
C GLN A 108 14.44 4.53 -12.11
N ASP A 109 14.33 5.83 -11.86
CA ASP A 109 14.94 6.54 -10.73
C ASP A 109 13.92 7.49 -10.08
N SER A 110 13.72 7.36 -8.78
CA SER A 110 12.81 8.18 -7.99
C SER A 110 13.20 9.68 -7.98
N HIS A 111 14.48 9.98 -8.21
CA HIS A 111 14.95 11.37 -8.28
C HIS A 111 14.33 12.15 -9.45
N ALA A 112 13.88 11.49 -10.53
CA ALA A 112 13.14 12.14 -11.59
C ALA A 112 11.85 12.79 -11.06
N ILE A 113 11.12 12.10 -10.19
CA ILE A 113 9.89 12.60 -9.55
C ILE A 113 10.22 13.66 -8.50
N ILE A 114 11.23 13.40 -7.65
CA ILE A 114 11.67 14.32 -6.59
C ILE A 114 12.08 15.66 -7.18
N ASN A 115 12.99 15.64 -8.17
CA ASN A 115 13.50 16.84 -8.81
C ASN A 115 12.38 17.63 -9.51
N CYS A 116 11.42 16.95 -10.14
CA CYS A 116 10.27 17.57 -10.74
C CYS A 116 9.43 18.34 -9.72
N LEU A 117 9.06 17.69 -8.60
CA LEU A 117 8.27 18.31 -7.55
C LEU A 117 8.98 19.50 -6.89
N VAL A 118 10.26 19.36 -6.58
CA VAL A 118 11.09 20.43 -5.97
C VAL A 118 11.22 21.60 -6.94
N ARG A 119 11.52 21.36 -8.20
CA ARG A 119 11.60 22.40 -9.24
C ARG A 119 10.27 23.15 -9.36
N GLN A 120 9.14 22.44 -9.47
CA GLN A 120 7.82 23.06 -9.60
C GLN A 120 7.46 23.90 -8.36
N ALA A 121 7.79 23.44 -7.16
CA ALA A 121 7.58 24.20 -5.93
C ALA A 121 8.42 25.48 -5.92
N ASN A 122 9.69 25.40 -6.31
CA ASN A 122 10.61 26.54 -6.36
C ASN A 122 10.19 27.59 -7.41
N GLU A 123 9.84 27.15 -8.61
CA GLU A 123 9.35 28.02 -9.69
C GLU A 123 8.09 28.83 -9.27
N LEU A 124 7.25 28.21 -8.45
CA LEU A 124 6.06 28.85 -7.89
C LEU A 124 6.34 29.69 -6.62
N GLY A 125 7.56 29.76 -6.15
CA GLY A 125 7.94 30.51 -4.94
C GLY A 125 7.41 29.90 -3.64
N VAL A 126 7.26 28.57 -3.57
CA VAL A 126 6.94 27.86 -2.32
C VAL A 126 8.17 27.86 -1.41
N THR A 127 7.97 28.28 -0.15
CA THR A 127 9.04 28.22 0.85
C THR A 127 9.09 26.84 1.50
N ILE A 128 10.27 26.24 1.64
CA ILE A 128 10.47 24.94 2.28
C ILE A 128 11.28 25.14 3.56
N CYS A 129 10.71 24.75 4.70
CA CYS A 129 11.32 24.84 6.04
C CYS A 129 11.49 23.43 6.62
N CYS A 130 12.69 22.87 6.53
CA CYS A 130 13.04 21.60 7.19
C CYS A 130 13.31 21.78 8.68
N ARG A 131 13.37 20.67 9.45
CA ARG A 131 13.57 20.64 10.90
C ARG A 131 12.49 21.41 11.69
N HIS A 132 11.27 21.40 11.17
CA HIS A 132 10.11 22.03 11.80
C HIS A 132 9.04 20.98 12.07
N ARG A 133 9.11 20.32 13.22
CA ARG A 133 8.09 19.37 13.65
C ARG A 133 6.95 20.11 14.33
N LEU A 134 5.74 20.00 13.77
CA LEU A 134 4.53 20.51 14.39
C LEU A 134 4.21 19.71 15.65
N VAL A 135 3.89 20.39 16.75
CA VAL A 135 3.50 19.76 18.02
C VAL A 135 2.09 20.14 18.44
N ASN A 136 1.59 21.34 18.06
CA ASN A 136 0.24 21.76 18.41
C ASN A 136 -0.36 22.76 17.40
N ILE A 137 -1.69 22.87 17.41
CA ILE A 137 -2.47 23.82 16.60
C ILE A 137 -3.49 24.49 17.54
N HIS A 138 -3.52 25.82 17.54
CA HIS A 138 -4.48 26.61 18.31
C HIS A 138 -5.38 27.40 17.36
N LYS A 139 -6.70 27.31 17.57
CA LYS A 139 -7.69 28.16 16.87
C LYS A 139 -7.63 29.56 17.44
N MET A 140 -7.56 30.57 16.58
CA MET A 140 -7.63 31.96 16.95
C MET A 140 -9.05 32.51 16.75
N GLU A 141 -9.41 33.59 17.50
CA GLU A 141 -10.74 34.20 17.39
C GLU A 141 -11.06 34.72 15.99
N ASP A 142 -10.04 35.17 15.25
CA ASP A 142 -10.17 35.66 13.88
C ASP A 142 -10.22 34.53 12.82
N GLY A 143 -10.30 33.27 13.25
CA GLY A 143 -10.38 32.09 12.38
C GLY A 143 -9.03 31.61 11.82
N ARG A 144 -7.92 32.31 12.12
CA ARG A 144 -6.58 31.83 11.76
C ARG A 144 -6.15 30.70 12.68
N LEU A 145 -5.09 30.01 12.28
CA LEU A 145 -4.50 28.91 13.03
C LEU A 145 -3.08 29.27 13.47
N LYS A 146 -2.82 29.22 14.78
CA LYS A 146 -1.48 29.35 15.34
C LYS A 146 -0.86 27.97 15.46
N LEU A 147 0.24 27.79 14.76
CA LEU A 147 1.02 26.54 14.73
C LEU A 147 2.18 26.65 15.72
N GLU A 148 2.38 25.61 16.52
CA GLU A 148 3.47 25.48 17.46
C GLU A 148 4.41 24.37 17.04
N PHE A 149 5.71 24.68 16.97
CA PHE A 149 6.75 23.75 16.54
C PHE A 149 7.64 23.33 17.73
N GLU A 150 8.19 22.12 17.65
CA GLU A 150 9.05 21.52 18.69
C GLU A 150 10.27 22.38 19.05
N ASN A 151 10.76 23.20 18.13
CA ASN A 151 11.85 24.15 18.34
C ASN A 151 11.43 25.46 19.05
N GLY A 152 10.20 25.53 19.57
CA GLY A 152 9.63 26.69 20.25
C GLY A 152 9.12 27.80 19.31
N ALA A 153 9.25 27.66 18.01
CA ALA A 153 8.72 28.64 17.06
C ALA A 153 7.19 28.58 17.00
N HIS A 154 6.56 29.76 16.91
CA HIS A 154 5.13 29.91 16.68
C HIS A 154 4.89 30.71 15.42
N ARG A 155 3.94 30.25 14.56
CA ARG A 155 3.56 30.96 13.32
C ARG A 155 2.05 30.91 13.14
N VAL A 156 1.48 31.96 12.55
CA VAL A 156 0.04 32.11 12.32
C VAL A 156 -0.25 32.03 10.82
N PHE A 157 -1.27 31.26 10.44
CA PHE A 157 -1.65 31.04 9.06
C PHE A 157 -3.17 31.19 8.87
N HIS A 158 -3.57 31.59 7.67
CA HIS A 158 -4.98 31.65 7.29
C HIS A 158 -5.55 30.24 7.01
N ARG A 159 -4.72 29.36 6.47
CA ARG A 159 -5.07 27.97 6.13
C ARG A 159 -3.90 27.04 6.48
N THR A 160 -4.22 25.83 6.89
CA THR A 160 -3.22 24.79 7.16
C THR A 160 -3.64 23.48 6.54
N ILE A 161 -2.74 22.80 5.85
CA ILE A 161 -2.96 21.47 5.28
C ILE A 161 -2.04 20.47 5.97
N ILE A 162 -2.59 19.46 6.59
CA ILE A 162 -1.85 18.38 7.26
C ILE A 162 -1.57 17.26 6.26
N THR A 163 -0.30 17.01 6.02
CA THR A 163 0.20 16.02 5.04
C THR A 163 1.33 15.19 5.63
N THR A 164 1.27 14.95 6.96
CA THR A 164 2.34 14.33 7.74
C THR A 164 2.58 12.84 7.43
N GLY A 165 1.74 12.23 6.59
CA GLY A 165 1.77 10.80 6.30
C GLY A 165 1.27 9.94 7.46
N GLY A 166 1.49 8.64 7.38
CA GLY A 166 1.09 7.69 8.41
C GLY A 166 1.82 7.91 9.74
N SER A 167 1.17 7.51 10.82
CA SER A 167 1.70 7.63 12.20
C SER A 167 1.60 6.28 12.91
N PRO A 168 2.53 5.33 12.68
CA PRO A 168 2.43 3.94 13.15
C PRO A 168 2.19 3.78 14.66
N ASN A 169 2.69 4.69 15.46
CA ASN A 169 2.53 4.68 16.92
C ASN A 169 1.48 5.69 17.44
N GLY A 170 0.71 6.32 16.55
CA GLY A 170 -0.34 7.29 16.88
C GLY A 170 0.14 8.63 17.46
N ARG A 171 1.43 8.78 17.85
CA ARG A 171 1.93 10.01 18.51
C ARG A 171 1.79 11.25 17.63
N GLY A 172 1.92 11.10 16.32
CA GLY A 172 1.78 12.21 15.37
C GLY A 172 0.33 12.68 15.15
N LEU A 173 -0.65 12.03 15.78
CA LEU A 173 -2.08 12.33 15.63
C LEU A 173 -2.70 12.93 16.92
N GLN A 174 -1.96 12.97 18.03
CA GLN A 174 -2.49 13.39 19.35
C GLN A 174 -3.04 14.81 19.34
N TYR A 175 -2.34 15.77 18.72
CA TYR A 175 -2.81 17.15 18.62
C TYR A 175 -4.09 17.28 17.77
N LEU A 176 -4.32 16.35 16.81
CA LEU A 176 -5.55 16.31 16.03
C LEU A 176 -6.72 15.75 16.85
N ALA A 177 -6.47 14.71 17.66
CA ALA A 177 -7.46 14.20 18.61
C ALA A 177 -7.85 15.29 19.64
N GLN A 178 -6.90 16.04 20.16
CA GLN A 178 -7.14 17.15 21.08
C GLN A 178 -7.97 18.28 20.45
N LEU A 179 -7.87 18.49 19.14
CA LEU A 179 -8.72 19.42 18.39
C LEU A 179 -10.15 18.91 18.19
N GLY A 180 -10.44 17.65 18.52
CA GLY A 180 -11.76 17.00 18.41
C GLY A 180 -11.95 16.13 17.18
N HIS A 181 -10.87 15.73 16.47
CA HIS A 181 -10.99 14.77 15.37
C HIS A 181 -11.06 13.34 15.90
N ASP A 182 -11.93 12.54 15.29
CA ASP A 182 -11.93 11.11 15.50
C ASP A 182 -10.70 10.50 14.82
N ILE A 183 -9.97 9.67 15.57
CA ILE A 183 -8.77 8.99 15.08
C ILE A 183 -9.02 7.48 15.01
N GLU A 184 -8.95 6.93 13.83
CA GLU A 184 -8.92 5.47 13.62
C GLU A 184 -7.54 4.96 14.07
N PRO A 185 -7.48 3.97 14.98
CA PRO A 185 -6.21 3.47 15.51
C PRO A 185 -5.24 3.06 14.39
N PRO A 186 -4.01 3.58 14.38
CA PRO A 186 -3.03 3.20 13.38
C PRO A 186 -2.54 1.78 13.58
N VAL A 187 -2.56 0.98 12.51
CA VAL A 187 -2.02 -0.39 12.46
C VAL A 187 -1.22 -0.58 11.18
N PRO A 188 -0.22 -1.48 11.17
CA PRO A 188 0.52 -1.82 9.96
C PRO A 188 -0.35 -2.31 8.81
N SER A 189 0.03 -1.96 7.60
CA SER A 189 -0.52 -2.46 6.34
C SER A 189 0.63 -2.79 5.38
N LEU A 190 0.44 -3.71 4.43
CA LEU A 190 1.46 -4.14 3.47
C LEU A 190 2.69 -4.78 4.15
N PHE A 191 2.49 -5.79 4.97
CA PHE A 191 3.57 -6.51 5.64
C PHE A 191 3.62 -7.99 5.26
N THR A 192 4.77 -8.62 5.51
CA THR A 192 5.03 -10.04 5.26
C THR A 192 4.58 -10.89 6.44
N PHE A 193 4.26 -12.16 6.20
CA PHE A 193 3.83 -13.09 7.26
C PHE A 193 4.96 -13.98 7.73
N ASN A 194 5.11 -14.09 9.03
CA ASN A 194 5.98 -15.10 9.65
C ASN A 194 5.25 -16.44 9.71
N ILE A 195 5.94 -17.51 9.30
CA ILE A 195 5.47 -18.90 9.40
C ILE A 195 6.53 -19.69 10.15
N LYS A 196 6.13 -20.47 11.16
CA LYS A 196 7.06 -21.25 12.00
C LYS A 196 7.42 -22.64 11.44
N ASP A 197 6.98 -22.96 10.24
CA ASP A 197 7.34 -24.21 9.56
C ASP A 197 8.74 -24.06 8.93
N ARG A 198 9.75 -24.69 9.57
CA ARG A 198 11.14 -24.62 9.13
C ARG A 198 11.33 -25.26 7.77
N ALA A 199 10.74 -26.45 7.54
CA ALA A 199 10.89 -27.17 6.28
C ALA A 199 10.29 -26.34 5.10
N PHE A 200 9.22 -25.60 5.36
CA PHE A 200 8.68 -24.64 4.39
C PHE A 200 9.62 -23.45 4.17
N CYS A 201 10.15 -22.87 5.24
CA CYS A 201 11.06 -21.72 5.15
C CYS A 201 12.41 -22.07 4.47
N ASP A 202 12.84 -23.34 4.51
CA ASP A 202 14.02 -23.83 3.79
C ASP A 202 13.87 -23.73 2.25
N LEU A 203 12.63 -23.50 1.75
CA LEU A 203 12.35 -23.19 0.34
C LEU A 203 12.67 -21.73 -0.02
N MET A 204 13.28 -20.95 0.83
CA MET A 204 13.54 -19.53 0.61
C MET A 204 14.11 -19.25 -0.78
N GLY A 205 13.65 -18.14 -1.38
CA GLY A 205 13.97 -17.75 -2.75
C GLY A 205 13.03 -18.37 -3.80
N THR A 206 12.15 -19.31 -3.43
CA THR A 206 11.16 -19.87 -4.35
C THR A 206 10.03 -18.86 -4.57
N VAL A 207 9.77 -18.57 -5.84
CA VAL A 207 8.63 -17.76 -6.29
C VAL A 207 7.62 -18.67 -6.97
N VAL A 208 6.34 -18.48 -6.65
CA VAL A 208 5.22 -19.21 -7.26
C VAL A 208 4.20 -18.21 -7.78
N GLU A 209 3.76 -18.38 -9.04
CA GLU A 209 2.78 -17.52 -9.70
C GLU A 209 1.96 -18.34 -10.72
N PRO A 210 0.63 -18.18 -10.77
CA PRO A 210 -0.19 -17.41 -9.85
C PRO A 210 -0.51 -18.19 -8.56
N VAL A 211 -0.60 -17.46 -7.44
CA VAL A 211 -1.02 -18.02 -6.14
C VAL A 211 -2.23 -17.24 -5.63
N VAL A 212 -3.13 -17.91 -4.92
CA VAL A 212 -4.17 -17.24 -4.11
C VAL A 212 -3.91 -17.52 -2.64
N THR A 213 -3.85 -16.45 -1.85
CA THR A 213 -3.77 -16.51 -0.38
C THR A 213 -5.10 -16.11 0.24
N THR A 214 -5.51 -16.76 1.32
CA THR A 214 -6.82 -16.54 1.98
C THR A 214 -6.66 -16.61 3.50
N ILE A 215 -7.44 -15.81 4.23
CA ILE A 215 -7.65 -16.00 5.67
C ILE A 215 -8.91 -16.87 5.84
N PRO A 216 -8.80 -18.15 6.22
CA PRO A 216 -9.94 -19.04 6.43
C PRO A 216 -10.96 -18.46 7.39
N GLY A 217 -12.25 -18.72 7.13
CA GLY A 217 -13.35 -18.16 7.90
C GLY A 217 -13.74 -16.72 7.54
N THR A 218 -13.04 -16.11 6.56
CA THR A 218 -13.31 -14.75 6.06
C THR A 218 -13.51 -14.75 4.54
N LYS A 219 -13.88 -13.58 3.98
CA LYS A 219 -13.89 -13.35 2.53
C LYS A 219 -12.57 -12.72 2.03
N LEU A 220 -11.58 -12.61 2.90
CA LEU A 220 -10.31 -11.95 2.57
C LEU A 220 -9.42 -12.90 1.76
N ARG A 221 -9.15 -12.52 0.52
CA ARG A 221 -8.30 -13.27 -0.41
C ARG A 221 -7.52 -12.31 -1.30
N ALA A 222 -6.34 -12.74 -1.71
CA ALA A 222 -5.50 -11.97 -2.62
C ALA A 222 -4.77 -12.90 -3.60
N LYS A 223 -4.61 -12.44 -4.84
CA LYS A 223 -3.93 -13.13 -5.94
C LYS A 223 -2.66 -12.40 -6.33
N GLY A 224 -1.66 -13.14 -6.73
CA GLY A 224 -0.40 -12.65 -7.29
C GLY A 224 0.75 -13.60 -7.05
N PRO A 225 1.99 -13.18 -7.34
CA PRO A 225 3.18 -13.91 -6.95
C PRO A 225 3.32 -14.02 -5.43
N LEU A 226 3.80 -15.19 -4.96
CA LEU A 226 4.20 -15.44 -3.59
C LEU A 226 5.70 -15.79 -3.57
N LEU A 227 6.44 -15.16 -2.67
CA LEU A 227 7.85 -15.45 -2.41
C LEU A 227 8.00 -16.13 -1.06
N VAL A 228 8.61 -17.30 -1.01
CA VAL A 228 9.03 -17.94 0.24
C VAL A 228 10.32 -17.28 0.73
N THR A 229 10.35 -16.93 2.02
CA THR A 229 11.48 -16.29 2.70
C THR A 229 11.95 -17.15 3.87
N HIS A 230 13.11 -16.83 4.47
CA HIS A 230 13.60 -17.56 5.63
C HIS A 230 12.77 -17.36 6.91
N TRP A 231 11.80 -16.43 6.91
CA TRP A 231 10.86 -16.21 8.03
C TRP A 231 9.42 -16.61 7.72
N GLY A 232 9.09 -16.96 6.47
CA GLY A 232 7.74 -17.28 6.04
C GLY A 232 7.47 -16.86 4.61
N VAL A 233 6.48 -15.98 4.37
CA VAL A 233 6.04 -15.60 3.02
C VAL A 233 5.95 -14.10 2.82
N SER A 234 6.22 -13.68 1.57
CA SER A 234 6.17 -12.32 1.06
C SER A 234 5.59 -12.32 -0.37
N GLY A 235 5.73 -11.21 -1.07
CA GLY A 235 5.26 -11.04 -2.44
C GLY A 235 3.87 -10.42 -2.54
N PRO A 236 3.45 -10.03 -3.75
CA PRO A 236 2.20 -9.29 -3.99
C PRO A 236 0.94 -9.96 -3.41
N ALA A 237 0.80 -11.29 -3.48
CA ALA A 237 -0.34 -12.00 -2.90
C ALA A 237 -0.40 -11.81 -1.38
N VAL A 238 0.74 -11.85 -0.69
CA VAL A 238 0.83 -11.71 0.77
C VAL A 238 0.64 -10.26 1.19
N LEU A 239 1.30 -9.31 0.52
CA LEU A 239 1.20 -7.88 0.82
C LEU A 239 -0.23 -7.36 0.62
N LYS A 240 -0.92 -7.77 -0.44
CA LYS A 240 -2.34 -7.43 -0.66
C LYS A 240 -3.22 -8.02 0.44
N LEU A 241 -3.03 -9.31 0.79
CA LEU A 241 -3.81 -9.96 1.83
C LEU A 241 -3.59 -9.28 3.18
N SER A 242 -2.36 -8.92 3.55
CA SER A 242 -2.05 -8.21 4.80
C SER A 242 -2.71 -6.82 4.84
N SER A 243 -2.83 -6.14 3.70
CA SER A 243 -3.55 -4.87 3.60
C SER A 243 -5.05 -5.07 3.83
N TYR A 244 -5.67 -6.05 3.15
CA TYR A 244 -7.10 -6.35 3.35
C TYR A 244 -7.41 -6.75 4.80
N ALA A 245 -6.52 -7.53 5.43
CA ALA A 245 -6.67 -8.07 6.77
C ALA A 245 -6.04 -7.20 7.88
N ALA A 246 -5.57 -5.99 7.60
CA ALA A 246 -4.74 -5.21 8.51
C ALA A 246 -5.32 -5.08 9.92
N ARG A 247 -6.58 -4.66 10.06
CA ARG A 247 -7.25 -4.50 11.35
C ARG A 247 -7.51 -5.85 12.02
N LEU A 248 -8.04 -6.83 11.27
CA LEU A 248 -8.29 -8.19 11.77
C LEU A 248 -7.01 -8.83 12.33
N LEU A 249 -5.88 -8.68 11.61
CA LEU A 249 -4.61 -9.24 12.08
C LEU A 249 -4.08 -8.48 13.30
N ALA A 250 -4.25 -7.16 13.37
CA ALA A 250 -3.85 -6.37 14.53
C ALA A 250 -4.66 -6.74 15.79
N GLU A 251 -5.97 -6.96 15.67
CA GLU A 251 -6.87 -7.41 16.74
C GLU A 251 -6.52 -8.81 17.28
N ASN A 252 -5.83 -9.63 16.48
CA ASN A 252 -5.41 -11.00 16.81
C ASN A 252 -3.89 -11.13 17.01
N ASP A 253 -3.19 -10.08 17.45
CA ASP A 253 -1.73 -10.08 17.65
C ASP A 253 -0.95 -10.60 16.44
N TYR A 254 -1.43 -10.33 15.24
CA TYR A 254 -0.88 -10.82 13.97
C TYR A 254 -0.79 -12.34 13.86
N LYS A 255 -1.72 -13.06 14.48
CA LYS A 255 -1.84 -14.52 14.40
C LYS A 255 -3.15 -14.87 13.72
N ALA A 256 -3.09 -15.72 12.71
CA ALA A 256 -4.27 -16.18 11.97
C ALA A 256 -3.96 -17.45 11.17
N PRO A 257 -4.95 -18.26 10.82
CA PRO A 257 -4.78 -19.29 9.81
C PRO A 257 -4.53 -18.64 8.43
N LEU A 258 -3.71 -19.28 7.62
CA LEU A 258 -3.42 -18.91 6.23
C LEU A 258 -3.65 -20.12 5.35
N ALA A 259 -4.46 -19.98 4.31
CA ALA A 259 -4.59 -20.98 3.26
C ALA A 259 -3.94 -20.47 1.97
N ILE A 260 -3.19 -21.33 1.30
CA ILE A 260 -2.50 -21.04 0.04
C ILE A 260 -3.01 -22.01 -1.03
N SER A 261 -3.60 -21.47 -2.11
CA SER A 261 -3.81 -22.21 -3.35
C SER A 261 -2.60 -22.02 -4.27
N TRP A 262 -1.84 -23.08 -4.46
CA TRP A 262 -0.65 -23.12 -5.32
C TRP A 262 -0.99 -23.14 -6.83
N THR A 263 -2.25 -23.36 -7.15
CA THR A 263 -2.79 -23.44 -8.52
C THR A 263 -3.58 -22.19 -8.92
N GLY A 264 -3.44 -21.11 -8.13
CA GLY A 264 -4.16 -19.88 -8.37
C GLY A 264 -5.67 -20.04 -8.14
N GLU A 265 -6.46 -19.67 -9.14
CA GLU A 265 -7.92 -19.69 -9.07
C GLU A 265 -8.56 -20.99 -9.61
N LEU A 266 -7.76 -22.00 -9.96
CA LEU A 266 -8.29 -23.28 -10.40
C LEU A 266 -9.14 -23.91 -9.29
N THR A 267 -10.30 -24.40 -9.69
CA THR A 267 -11.20 -25.13 -8.81
C THR A 267 -10.63 -26.51 -8.47
N ARG A 268 -11.11 -27.11 -7.38
CA ARG A 268 -10.75 -28.48 -7.02
C ARG A 268 -10.96 -29.47 -8.17
N GLN A 269 -12.06 -29.31 -8.91
CA GLN A 269 -12.39 -30.17 -10.04
C GLN A 269 -11.39 -30.01 -11.18
N GLU A 270 -11.03 -28.80 -11.55
CA GLU A 270 -10.04 -28.53 -12.61
C GLU A 270 -8.66 -29.09 -12.23
N VAL A 271 -8.25 -28.94 -10.95
CA VAL A 271 -6.99 -29.53 -10.45
C VAL A 271 -7.04 -31.07 -10.52
N GLU A 272 -8.15 -31.68 -10.12
CA GLU A 272 -8.36 -33.13 -10.23
C GLU A 272 -8.26 -33.62 -11.66
N GLU A 273 -8.97 -33.01 -12.60
CA GLU A 273 -8.93 -33.36 -14.03
C GLU A 273 -7.52 -33.26 -14.61
N ASN A 274 -6.78 -32.21 -14.27
CA ASN A 274 -5.40 -32.03 -14.73
C ASN A 274 -4.47 -33.10 -14.17
N LEU A 275 -4.56 -33.45 -12.88
CA LEU A 275 -3.73 -34.50 -12.28
C LEU A 275 -4.08 -35.88 -12.84
N LEU A 276 -5.34 -36.21 -13.10
CA LEU A 276 -5.75 -37.47 -13.73
C LEU A 276 -5.24 -37.58 -15.17
N LYS A 277 -5.31 -36.48 -15.93
CA LYS A 277 -4.69 -36.42 -17.29
C LYS A 277 -3.19 -36.67 -17.24
N LEU A 278 -2.50 -36.03 -16.27
CA LEU A 278 -1.06 -36.16 -16.07
C LEU A 278 -0.69 -37.63 -15.73
N GLN A 279 -1.44 -38.26 -14.81
CA GLN A 279 -1.28 -39.64 -14.39
C GLN A 279 -1.47 -40.61 -15.57
N THR A 280 -2.54 -40.42 -16.33
CA THR A 280 -2.87 -41.28 -17.51
C THR A 280 -1.83 -41.15 -18.63
N ALA A 281 -1.34 -39.93 -18.87
CA ALA A 281 -0.35 -39.68 -19.92
C ALA A 281 1.07 -40.15 -19.53
N ASN A 282 1.35 -40.29 -18.24
CA ASN A 282 2.72 -40.58 -17.75
C ASN A 282 2.75 -41.66 -16.65
N PRO A 283 2.13 -42.84 -16.87
CA PRO A 283 1.90 -43.84 -15.82
C PRO A 283 3.21 -44.35 -15.17
N ARG A 284 4.29 -44.47 -15.98
CA ARG A 284 5.59 -45.02 -15.54
C ARG A 284 6.57 -43.97 -14.99
N LYS A 285 6.29 -42.67 -15.19
CA LYS A 285 7.18 -41.62 -14.67
C LYS A 285 7.02 -41.48 -13.16
N GLN A 286 8.12 -41.20 -12.48
CA GLN A 286 8.12 -40.92 -11.05
C GLN A 286 7.39 -39.59 -10.75
N VAL A 287 6.67 -39.53 -9.63
CA VAL A 287 5.89 -38.34 -9.27
C VAL A 287 6.77 -37.10 -9.08
N ALA A 288 8.00 -37.27 -8.66
CA ALA A 288 8.96 -36.18 -8.48
C ALA A 288 9.42 -35.52 -9.79
N THR A 289 9.37 -36.24 -10.92
CA THR A 289 9.93 -35.76 -12.19
C THR A 289 8.98 -34.91 -13.00
N LEU A 290 7.69 -34.90 -12.65
CA LEU A 290 6.67 -34.11 -13.31
C LEU A 290 6.11 -33.10 -12.32
N HIS A 291 6.29 -31.83 -12.62
CA HIS A 291 5.83 -30.73 -11.78
C HIS A 291 4.47 -30.25 -12.32
N PRO A 292 3.33 -30.67 -11.71
CA PRO A 292 2.02 -30.23 -12.16
C PRO A 292 1.91 -28.69 -12.01
N PHE A 293 1.15 -28.08 -12.91
CA PHE A 293 0.86 -26.64 -12.92
C PHE A 293 2.11 -25.73 -13.02
N GLY A 294 3.26 -26.27 -13.49
CA GLY A 294 4.50 -25.51 -13.56
C GLY A 294 5.12 -25.15 -12.21
N LEU A 295 4.75 -25.88 -11.15
CA LEU A 295 5.28 -25.63 -9.82
C LEU A 295 6.82 -25.78 -9.79
N PRO A 296 7.54 -24.90 -9.04
CA PRO A 296 8.97 -25.08 -8.84
C PRO A 296 9.31 -26.44 -8.22
N SER A 297 10.35 -27.10 -8.70
CA SER A 297 10.74 -28.44 -8.25
C SER A 297 10.89 -28.55 -6.72
N ARG A 298 11.49 -27.54 -6.11
CA ARG A 298 11.69 -27.52 -4.64
C ARG A 298 10.36 -27.53 -3.89
N LEU A 299 9.38 -26.74 -4.33
CA LEU A 299 8.04 -26.72 -3.73
C LEU A 299 7.31 -28.04 -3.96
N TRP A 300 7.40 -28.60 -5.18
CA TRP A 300 6.75 -29.87 -5.48
C TRP A 300 7.30 -31.00 -4.59
N LEU A 301 8.61 -31.11 -4.46
CA LEU A 301 9.25 -32.10 -3.56
C LEU A 301 8.86 -31.90 -2.09
N TYR A 302 8.76 -30.65 -1.64
CA TYR A 302 8.26 -30.34 -0.30
C TYR A 302 6.81 -30.81 -0.11
N ILE A 303 5.92 -30.57 -1.08
CA ILE A 303 4.52 -31.04 -1.02
C ILE A 303 4.47 -32.57 -0.96
N LEU A 304 5.25 -33.26 -1.79
CA LEU A 304 5.32 -34.73 -1.73
C LEU A 304 5.79 -35.23 -0.35
N SER A 305 6.84 -34.63 0.20
CA SER A 305 7.36 -34.94 1.53
C SER A 305 6.32 -34.67 2.63
N LYS A 306 5.65 -33.52 2.60
CA LYS A 306 4.58 -33.14 3.54
C LYS A 306 3.43 -34.14 3.53
N LEU A 307 3.19 -34.79 2.41
CA LEU A 307 2.15 -35.79 2.22
C LEU A 307 2.61 -37.25 2.45
N ASP A 308 3.87 -37.46 2.83
CA ASP A 308 4.51 -38.77 2.95
C ASP A 308 4.40 -39.60 1.65
N ILE A 309 4.60 -38.94 0.51
CA ILE A 309 4.60 -39.59 -0.81
C ILE A 309 6.04 -39.83 -1.24
N ASP A 310 6.37 -41.11 -1.50
CA ASP A 310 7.69 -41.45 -2.03
C ASP A 310 7.91 -40.79 -3.40
N ALA A 311 8.94 -39.99 -3.51
CA ALA A 311 9.30 -39.20 -4.67
C ALA A 311 9.60 -40.05 -5.92
N VAL A 312 10.07 -41.29 -5.76
CA VAL A 312 10.39 -42.23 -6.86
C VAL A 312 9.19 -43.07 -7.29
N LYS A 313 8.06 -42.97 -6.58
CA LYS A 313 6.85 -43.73 -6.89
C LYS A 313 6.31 -43.34 -8.26
N PRO A 314 5.96 -44.36 -9.13
CA PRO A 314 5.32 -44.10 -10.43
C PRO A 314 3.93 -43.47 -10.28
N TRP A 315 3.55 -42.59 -11.20
CA TRP A 315 2.22 -41.97 -11.21
C TRP A 315 1.09 -43.03 -11.24
N ALA A 316 1.23 -44.15 -11.93
CA ALA A 316 0.25 -45.23 -11.94
C ALA A 316 -0.06 -45.81 -10.56
N GLU A 317 0.87 -45.73 -9.64
CA GLU A 317 0.71 -46.26 -8.28
C GLU A 317 0.12 -45.24 -7.29
N ILE A 318 -0.18 -44.01 -7.72
CA ILE A 318 -0.85 -43.01 -6.93
C ILE A 318 -2.34 -43.35 -6.86
N GLY A 319 -2.75 -43.94 -5.74
CA GLY A 319 -4.16 -44.31 -5.53
C GLY A 319 -5.03 -43.09 -5.24
N ARG A 320 -6.35 -43.29 -5.36
CA ARG A 320 -7.36 -42.22 -5.23
C ARG A 320 -7.24 -41.41 -3.94
N LYS A 321 -6.98 -42.05 -2.80
CA LYS A 321 -6.83 -41.39 -1.49
C LYS A 321 -5.64 -40.41 -1.51
N THR A 322 -4.52 -40.83 -2.04
CA THR A 322 -3.31 -40.01 -2.17
C THR A 322 -3.54 -38.85 -3.12
N LEU A 323 -4.17 -39.11 -4.28
CA LEU A 323 -4.53 -38.07 -5.25
C LEU A 323 -5.41 -36.99 -4.62
N ASN A 324 -6.43 -37.39 -3.82
CA ASN A 324 -7.29 -36.44 -3.13
C ASN A 324 -6.53 -35.56 -2.13
N ARG A 325 -5.53 -36.12 -1.41
CA ARG A 325 -4.66 -35.35 -0.50
C ARG A 325 -3.78 -34.35 -1.29
N MET A 326 -3.25 -34.76 -2.44
CA MET A 326 -2.50 -33.86 -3.33
C MET A 326 -3.36 -32.71 -3.82
N ILE A 327 -4.58 -33.01 -4.30
CA ILE A 327 -5.54 -31.98 -4.75
C ILE A 327 -5.84 -31.00 -3.62
N GLU A 328 -6.16 -31.49 -2.41
CA GLU A 328 -6.47 -30.62 -1.26
C GLU A 328 -5.30 -29.70 -0.93
N THR A 329 -4.07 -30.24 -0.87
CA THR A 329 -2.88 -29.44 -0.60
C THR A 329 -2.61 -28.41 -1.72
N LEU A 330 -2.87 -28.76 -2.98
CA LEU A 330 -2.65 -27.85 -4.08
C LEU A 330 -3.62 -26.64 -4.09
N VAL A 331 -4.87 -26.85 -3.66
CA VAL A 331 -5.88 -25.78 -3.67
C VAL A 331 -6.06 -25.10 -2.32
N ASN A 332 -5.63 -25.72 -1.21
CA ASN A 332 -5.94 -25.25 0.15
C ASN A 332 -4.85 -25.65 1.16
N ASP A 333 -3.60 -25.37 0.86
CA ASP A 333 -2.48 -25.70 1.75
C ASP A 333 -2.50 -24.81 3.01
N GLN A 334 -2.61 -25.43 4.19
CA GLN A 334 -2.83 -24.74 5.45
C GLN A 334 -1.53 -24.42 6.19
N TYR A 335 -1.41 -23.18 6.63
CA TYR A 335 -0.34 -22.65 7.47
C TYR A 335 -0.90 -21.79 8.60
N THR A 336 -0.03 -21.38 9.50
CA THR A 336 -0.37 -20.43 10.56
C THR A 336 0.53 -19.20 10.46
N ILE A 337 -0.06 -18.03 10.33
CA ILE A 337 0.62 -16.76 10.52
C ILE A 337 0.98 -16.66 12.00
N ALA A 338 2.26 -16.58 12.31
CA ALA A 338 2.78 -16.52 13.68
C ALA A 338 3.17 -15.10 14.10
N GLY A 339 3.06 -14.14 13.20
CA GLY A 339 3.41 -12.74 13.40
C GLY A 339 3.67 -12.03 12.08
N LYS A 340 3.93 -10.74 12.16
CA LYS A 340 4.40 -9.92 11.05
C LYS A 340 5.92 -10.00 10.91
N GLY A 341 6.44 -9.83 9.68
CA GLY A 341 7.88 -9.77 9.43
C GLY A 341 8.57 -8.65 10.23
N ALA A 342 9.82 -8.90 10.62
CA ALA A 342 10.60 -8.04 11.51
C ALA A 342 11.08 -6.70 10.86
N PHE A 343 10.68 -6.38 9.64
CA PHE A 343 11.01 -5.11 9.01
C PHE A 343 10.37 -3.98 9.80
N ARG A 344 11.23 -3.12 10.38
CA ARG A 344 10.82 -1.99 11.24
C ARG A 344 10.12 -0.88 10.44
N ASP A 345 10.35 -0.82 9.14
CA ASP A 345 9.77 0.19 8.27
C ASP A 345 8.47 -0.35 7.68
N GLU A 346 7.36 0.04 8.27
CA GLU A 346 6.03 -0.18 7.70
C GLU A 346 5.96 0.55 6.36
N PHE A 347 5.64 -0.19 5.31
CA PHE A 347 5.46 0.45 4.01
C PHE A 347 4.27 1.42 4.02
N VAL A 348 3.17 1.07 4.74
CA VAL A 348 1.93 1.85 4.83
C VAL A 348 1.28 1.66 6.19
N THR A 349 0.69 2.73 6.72
CA THR A 349 -0.13 2.72 7.94
C THR A 349 -1.62 2.71 7.55
N CYS A 350 -2.38 1.75 8.07
CA CYS A 350 -3.83 1.73 8.07
C CYS A 350 -4.33 2.49 9.29
N GLY A 351 -5.29 3.39 9.14
CA GLY A 351 -5.76 4.27 10.20
C GLY A 351 -5.26 5.71 10.04
N GLY A 352 -5.67 6.59 10.92
CA GLY A 352 -5.40 8.03 10.85
C GLY A 352 -6.63 8.85 11.17
N VAL A 353 -6.74 10.06 10.65
CA VAL A 353 -7.93 10.92 10.82
C VAL A 353 -9.12 10.26 10.14
N SER A 354 -10.17 10.00 10.93
CA SER A 354 -11.40 9.37 10.41
C SER A 354 -12.04 10.25 9.33
N LEU A 355 -12.50 9.60 8.26
CA LEU A 355 -13.16 10.29 7.16
C LEU A 355 -14.50 10.91 7.57
N SER A 356 -15.08 10.52 8.71
CA SER A 356 -16.24 11.18 9.33
C SER A 356 -15.94 12.62 9.76
N SER A 357 -14.71 12.89 10.19
CA SER A 357 -14.23 14.21 10.63
C SER A 357 -13.88 15.17 9.50
N VAL A 358 -13.98 14.72 8.23
CA VAL A 358 -13.49 15.47 7.07
C VAL A 358 -14.61 15.67 6.03
N ASN A 359 -14.63 16.85 5.41
CA ASN A 359 -15.51 17.10 4.27
C ASN A 359 -15.02 16.34 3.03
N SER A 360 -15.82 15.43 2.53
CA SER A 360 -15.45 14.53 1.43
C SER A 360 -15.28 15.22 0.06
N LYS A 361 -15.58 16.52 -0.07
CA LYS A 361 -15.42 17.29 -1.31
C LYS A 361 -14.17 18.17 -1.25
N THR A 362 -13.91 18.79 -0.10
CA THR A 362 -12.87 19.81 0.08
C THR A 362 -11.67 19.31 0.87
N LEU A 363 -11.81 18.18 1.56
CA LEU A 363 -10.85 17.66 2.53
C LEU A 363 -10.60 18.60 3.72
N GLU A 364 -11.49 19.58 3.95
CA GLU A 364 -11.47 20.42 5.12
C GLU A 364 -12.01 19.71 6.35
N SER A 365 -11.45 20.01 7.50
CA SER A 365 -11.93 19.54 8.79
C SER A 365 -13.36 20.03 9.05
N LYS A 366 -14.21 19.16 9.58
CA LYS A 366 -15.55 19.52 10.06
C LYS A 366 -15.55 20.12 11.45
N VAL A 367 -14.43 19.93 12.21
CA VAL A 367 -14.32 20.38 13.61
C VAL A 367 -13.37 21.56 13.79
N CYS A 368 -12.51 21.82 12.82
CA CYS A 368 -11.55 22.93 12.83
C CYS A 368 -11.56 23.62 11.46
N PRO A 369 -12.33 24.71 11.28
CA PRO A 369 -12.35 25.46 10.02
C PRO A 369 -10.94 25.89 9.61
N ASN A 370 -10.68 25.96 8.29
CA ASN A 370 -9.39 26.36 7.74
C ASN A 370 -8.24 25.33 7.91
N LEU A 371 -8.55 24.16 8.47
CA LEU A 371 -7.65 23.01 8.54
C LEU A 371 -8.06 21.97 7.50
N PHE A 372 -7.11 21.52 6.69
CA PHE A 372 -7.31 20.53 5.61
C PHE A 372 -6.40 19.34 5.80
N PHE A 373 -6.71 18.23 5.15
CA PHE A 373 -5.94 16.99 5.23
C PHE A 373 -5.65 16.43 3.85
N ALA A 374 -4.48 15.83 3.66
CA ALA A 374 -4.15 15.08 2.45
C ALA A 374 -3.13 13.95 2.69
N GLY A 375 -3.25 12.88 1.93
CA GLY A 375 -2.37 11.71 2.00
C GLY A 375 -2.69 10.80 3.18
N GLU A 376 -1.70 10.03 3.57
CA GLU A 376 -1.77 8.91 4.53
C GLU A 376 -2.08 9.33 5.99
N VAL A 377 -2.17 10.62 6.29
CA VAL A 377 -2.70 11.12 7.58
C VAL A 377 -4.19 10.84 7.73
N LEU A 378 -4.92 10.70 6.65
CA LEU A 378 -6.31 10.27 6.58
C LEU A 378 -6.40 8.74 6.71
N ASP A 379 -7.53 8.21 7.18
CA ASP A 379 -7.83 6.77 7.13
C ASP A 379 -8.07 6.31 5.69
N ILE A 380 -7.02 6.40 4.89
CA ILE A 380 -6.96 5.93 3.51
C ILE A 380 -5.66 5.16 3.33
N ASP A 381 -5.76 3.90 3.00
CA ASP A 381 -4.62 3.10 2.57
C ASP A 381 -4.99 2.17 1.43
N ALA A 382 -3.99 1.79 0.67
CA ALA A 382 -4.14 1.01 -0.54
C ALA A 382 -3.23 -0.21 -0.54
N ILE A 383 -3.52 -1.15 -1.42
CA ILE A 383 -2.62 -2.25 -1.72
C ILE A 383 -1.33 -1.73 -2.39
N THR A 384 -0.35 -2.64 -2.54
CA THR A 384 0.86 -2.36 -3.35
C THR A 384 0.49 -2.13 -4.83
N GLY A 385 1.28 -1.30 -5.53
CA GLY A 385 1.10 -1.05 -6.96
C GLY A 385 0.91 0.42 -7.34
N GLY A 386 1.43 1.39 -6.58
CA GLY A 386 1.36 2.83 -6.89
C GLY A 386 0.12 3.55 -6.34
N PHE A 387 -0.85 2.81 -5.81
CA PHE A 387 -2.13 3.35 -5.36
C PHE A 387 -2.01 4.31 -4.17
N ASN A 388 -1.09 4.09 -3.24
CA ASN A 388 -0.87 4.98 -2.09
C ASN A 388 -0.30 6.34 -2.53
N LEU A 389 0.61 6.36 -3.50
CA LEU A 389 1.09 7.61 -4.09
C LEU A 389 -0.03 8.30 -4.89
N GLN A 390 -0.86 7.54 -5.63
CA GLN A 390 -2.02 8.11 -6.30
C GLN A 390 -2.97 8.80 -5.30
N ALA A 391 -3.24 8.19 -4.14
CA ALA A 391 -4.04 8.82 -3.10
C ALA A 391 -3.38 10.11 -2.58
N ALA A 392 -2.06 10.12 -2.41
CA ALA A 392 -1.33 11.31 -2.00
C ALA A 392 -1.42 12.44 -3.04
N TRP A 393 -1.27 12.13 -4.33
CA TRP A 393 -1.43 13.11 -5.41
C TRP A 393 -2.84 13.66 -5.45
N THR A 394 -3.85 12.79 -5.53
CA THR A 394 -5.26 13.17 -5.64
C THR A 394 -5.72 14.03 -4.47
N THR A 395 -5.44 13.59 -3.24
CA THR A 395 -5.85 14.33 -2.04
C THR A 395 -5.06 15.63 -1.89
N GLY A 396 -3.77 15.63 -2.25
CA GLY A 396 -2.93 16.82 -2.26
C GLY A 396 -3.48 17.90 -3.21
N VAL A 397 -3.86 17.51 -4.44
CA VAL A 397 -4.48 18.42 -5.42
C VAL A 397 -5.75 19.04 -4.86
N VAL A 398 -6.66 18.22 -4.35
CA VAL A 398 -7.97 18.69 -3.86
C VAL A 398 -7.78 19.60 -2.64
N ALA A 399 -7.01 19.19 -1.65
CA ALA A 399 -6.77 20.00 -0.45
C ALA A 399 -6.06 21.32 -0.79
N GLY A 400 -5.06 21.29 -1.68
CA GLY A 400 -4.35 22.49 -2.11
C GLY A 400 -5.22 23.50 -2.83
N GLN A 401 -6.04 23.03 -3.78
CA GLN A 401 -6.98 23.89 -4.51
C GLN A 401 -8.05 24.48 -3.59
N CYS A 402 -8.63 23.65 -2.71
CA CYS A 402 -9.69 24.10 -1.79
C CYS A 402 -9.16 25.05 -0.72
N ALA A 403 -7.97 24.84 -0.18
CA ALA A 403 -7.36 25.74 0.78
C ALA A 403 -6.98 27.11 0.16
N ALA A 404 -6.72 27.16 -1.13
CA ALA A 404 -6.33 28.40 -1.82
C ALA A 404 -7.51 29.22 -2.35
N GLY A 405 -8.65 28.59 -2.57
CA GLY A 405 -9.77 29.27 -3.15
C GLY A 405 -11.11 28.63 -2.81
N SER A 406 -11.76 29.21 -1.87
CA SER A 406 -13.22 29.31 -1.84
C SER A 406 -13.57 30.72 -2.24
#